data_2a5858aa2d4ce4b0a00900140d5521d5
#
_entry.id   2a5858aa2d4ce4b0a00900140d5521d5
#
_cell.length_a   1.000
_cell.length_b   1.000
_cell.length_c   1.000
_cell.angle_alpha   90.00
_cell.angle_beta   90.00
_cell.angle_gamma   90.00
#
_symmetry.space_group_name_H-M   'P 1'
#
loop_
_entity.id
_entity.type
_entity.pdbx_description
1 polymer ?
#
loop_
_entity_poly.entity_id
_entity_poly.type
_entity_poly.pdbx_seq_one_letter_code
_entity_poly.pdbx_strand_id
1 'polypeptide(L)'
;MSGSTPLGEFLRARREALKPQDVGLPEHGRRRVPGLRREEVAMLAGVSSDYYMRLEQGRESSPSPQVVDAVAAALHLDDEAIDHLRRLTRAPQERRTLPAGHDQVNPQLLQLLDSWPDTPAFVVGPALDILAYNALAAALHSGFRRFDNLGRMVFVDPAGRDFYQDWERAAQSCVAEIRAAYGYDPTSPRIAEVVETLSAQSPEFAELWARHNVKGKTRQTKYLKHAQVGDLQIQFSAFTVNEAPHQQLVVYQAEPASSTAAAFAELRSRIDNRQGEQEQREAEWSPNRPTTRDAQAAHRHVTSSKDD
;
A
#
# COMPACT_ATOMS: atom_id res chain seq x y z
N MET A 1 1.76 6.20 33.04
CA MET A 1 1.20 5.19 32.13
C MET A 1 2.36 4.71 31.26
N SER A 2 2.88 3.49 31.51
CA SER A 2 3.99 2.94 30.68
C SER A 2 3.42 2.65 29.30
N GLY A 3 3.75 3.49 28.31
CA GLY A 3 3.35 3.27 26.93
C GLY A 3 3.95 1.96 26.42
N SER A 4 3.12 1.08 25.92
CA SER A 4 3.55 -0.13 25.21
C SER A 4 4.38 0.29 23.99
N THR A 5 5.55 -0.31 23.79
CA THR A 5 6.38 -0.04 22.61
C THR A 5 5.95 -0.94 21.45
N PRO A 6 6.17 -0.52 20.17
CA PRO A 6 5.86 -1.35 19.00
C PRO A 6 6.48 -2.76 19.08
N LEU A 7 7.71 -2.87 19.61
CA LEU A 7 8.37 -4.15 19.86
C LEU A 7 7.60 -5.00 20.88
N GLY A 8 7.22 -4.38 22.01
CA GLY A 8 6.50 -5.07 23.09
C GLY A 8 5.12 -5.54 22.65
N GLU A 9 4.40 -4.72 21.89
CA GLU A 9 3.10 -5.08 21.32
C GLU A 9 3.20 -6.25 20.35
N PHE A 10 4.19 -6.22 19.47
CA PHE A 10 4.44 -7.29 18.51
C PHE A 10 4.76 -8.62 19.22
N LEU A 11 5.73 -8.62 20.15
CA LEU A 11 6.13 -9.82 20.89
C LEU A 11 4.96 -10.41 21.68
N ARG A 12 4.19 -9.54 22.34
CA ARG A 12 3.00 -9.95 23.10
C ARG A 12 1.94 -10.61 22.21
N ALA A 13 1.62 -10.00 21.09
CA ALA A 13 0.61 -10.52 20.19
C ALA A 13 1.01 -11.88 19.60
N ARG A 14 2.30 -12.04 19.21
CA ARG A 14 2.81 -13.31 18.70
C ARG A 14 2.80 -14.41 19.76
N ARG A 15 3.17 -14.08 20.99
CA ARG A 15 3.12 -15.01 22.11
C ARG A 15 1.68 -15.45 22.43
N GLU A 16 0.73 -14.52 22.42
CA GLU A 16 -0.68 -14.81 22.70
C GLU A 16 -1.37 -15.62 21.60
N ALA A 17 -0.89 -15.53 20.37
CA ALA A 17 -1.43 -16.28 19.23
C ALA A 17 -0.94 -17.74 19.16
N LEU A 18 0.23 -18.04 19.73
CA LEU A 18 0.88 -19.35 19.62
C LEU A 18 0.47 -20.25 20.80
N LYS A 19 -0.04 -21.44 20.51
CA LYS A 19 -0.46 -22.40 21.53
C LYS A 19 0.73 -23.24 21.99
N PRO A 20 0.75 -23.73 23.26
CA PRO A 20 1.83 -24.57 23.78
C PRO A 20 2.12 -25.82 22.95
N GLN A 21 1.07 -26.45 22.47
CA GLN A 21 1.19 -27.64 21.64
C GLN A 21 1.89 -27.37 20.30
N ASP A 22 1.80 -26.14 19.75
CA ASP A 22 2.44 -25.74 18.50
C ASP A 22 3.97 -25.70 18.65
N VAL A 23 4.47 -25.58 19.91
CA VAL A 23 5.91 -25.54 20.27
C VAL A 23 6.35 -26.76 21.07
N GLY A 24 5.57 -27.84 21.08
CA GLY A 24 5.89 -29.07 21.77
C GLY A 24 5.82 -29.02 23.30
N LEU A 25 5.16 -28.02 23.87
CA LEU A 25 4.95 -27.93 25.31
C LEU A 25 3.64 -28.59 25.73
N PRO A 26 3.65 -29.35 26.84
CA PRO A 26 2.43 -29.99 27.35
C PRO A 26 1.46 -28.96 27.89
N GLU A 27 0.16 -29.18 27.66
CA GLU A 27 -0.89 -28.39 28.26
C GLU A 27 -1.10 -28.83 29.73
N HIS A 28 -0.54 -28.08 30.68
CA HIS A 28 -0.75 -28.37 32.10
C HIS A 28 -1.71 -27.37 32.75
N GLY A 29 -2.83 -27.84 33.25
CA GLY A 29 -3.73 -27.15 34.17
C GLY A 29 -4.55 -26.00 33.52
N ARG A 30 -5.36 -25.32 34.39
CA ARG A 30 -6.23 -24.21 34.02
C ARG A 30 -5.37 -22.99 33.63
N ARG A 31 -5.24 -22.70 32.32
CA ARG A 31 -4.47 -21.55 31.82
C ARG A 31 -5.27 -20.26 32.01
N ARG A 32 -4.57 -19.20 32.47
CA ARG A 32 -5.12 -17.84 32.54
C ARG A 32 -4.91 -17.03 31.27
N VAL A 33 -4.06 -17.52 30.35
CA VAL A 33 -3.73 -16.89 29.07
C VAL A 33 -3.98 -17.89 27.95
N PRO A 34 -4.55 -17.45 26.82
CA PRO A 34 -4.88 -18.36 25.69
C PRO A 34 -3.65 -18.90 24.96
N GLY A 35 -2.54 -18.16 24.95
CA GLY A 35 -1.28 -18.51 24.27
C GLY A 35 -0.16 -18.93 25.21
N LEU A 36 1.08 -18.77 24.75
CA LEU A 36 2.27 -19.04 25.54
C LEU A 36 2.39 -18.07 26.73
N ARG A 37 2.97 -18.57 27.84
CA ARG A 37 3.40 -17.72 28.95
C ARG A 37 4.74 -17.09 28.61
N ARG A 38 5.08 -15.96 29.23
CA ARG A 38 6.38 -15.28 29.07
C ARG A 38 7.54 -16.21 29.42
N GLU A 39 7.36 -17.00 30.48
CA GLU A 39 8.33 -17.99 30.96
C GLU A 39 8.59 -19.09 29.92
N GLU A 40 7.54 -19.51 29.21
CA GLU A 40 7.62 -20.53 28.15
C GLU A 40 8.41 -20.01 26.95
N VAL A 41 8.14 -18.77 26.51
CA VAL A 41 8.90 -18.13 25.41
C VAL A 41 10.35 -17.92 25.83
N ALA A 42 10.60 -17.43 27.03
CA ALA A 42 11.94 -17.23 27.56
C ALA A 42 12.76 -18.53 27.59
N MET A 43 12.15 -19.63 28.05
CA MET A 43 12.75 -20.96 28.05
C MET A 43 13.08 -21.43 26.63
N LEU A 44 12.14 -21.31 25.69
CA LEU A 44 12.34 -21.71 24.30
C LEU A 44 13.41 -20.88 23.59
N ALA A 45 13.49 -19.58 23.92
CA ALA A 45 14.49 -18.65 23.37
C ALA A 45 15.85 -18.71 24.09
N GLY A 46 15.98 -19.49 25.16
CA GLY A 46 17.22 -19.56 25.93
C GLY A 46 17.63 -18.27 26.65
N VAL A 47 16.64 -17.43 27.01
CA VAL A 47 16.84 -16.17 27.75
C VAL A 47 16.18 -16.23 29.12
N SER A 48 16.54 -15.30 30.02
CA SER A 48 15.84 -15.24 31.31
C SER A 48 14.41 -14.69 31.16
N SER A 49 13.48 -15.16 31.98
CA SER A 49 12.10 -14.67 32.00
C SER A 49 12.01 -13.18 32.28
N ASP A 50 12.90 -12.64 33.09
CA ASP A 50 12.99 -11.20 33.36
C ASP A 50 13.46 -10.42 32.13
N TYR A 51 14.43 -10.94 31.37
CA TYR A 51 14.89 -10.32 30.15
C TYR A 51 13.76 -10.27 29.09
N TYR A 52 13.07 -11.40 28.85
CA TYR A 52 11.94 -11.42 27.91
C TYR A 52 10.80 -10.49 28.35
N MET A 53 10.52 -10.44 29.66
CA MET A 53 9.54 -9.51 30.22
C MET A 53 9.91 -8.05 29.95
N ARG A 54 11.19 -7.67 30.09
CA ARG A 54 11.68 -6.32 29.77
C ARG A 54 11.55 -5.99 28.28
N LEU A 55 11.84 -6.96 27.40
CA LEU A 55 11.61 -6.81 25.95
C LEU A 55 10.12 -6.52 25.65
N GLU A 56 9.23 -7.33 26.21
CA GLU A 56 7.78 -7.19 26.00
C GLU A 56 7.20 -5.91 26.62
N GLN A 57 7.85 -5.38 27.67
CA GLN A 57 7.48 -4.10 28.30
C GLN A 57 8.16 -2.89 27.63
N GLY A 58 9.01 -3.09 26.64
CA GLY A 58 9.74 -2.02 25.96
C GLY A 58 10.83 -1.37 26.81
N ARG A 59 11.22 -2.00 27.94
CA ARG A 59 12.32 -1.55 28.80
C ARG A 59 13.68 -1.98 28.27
N GLU A 60 13.70 -2.95 27.39
CA GLU A 60 14.84 -3.38 26.60
C GLU A 60 14.48 -3.21 25.13
N SER A 61 15.21 -2.34 24.43
CA SER A 61 14.85 -1.96 23.05
C SER A 61 15.89 -2.37 22.01
N SER A 62 17.07 -2.87 22.45
CA SER A 62 18.17 -3.21 21.55
C SER A 62 18.75 -4.60 21.87
N PRO A 63 17.96 -5.68 21.72
CA PRO A 63 18.48 -7.03 21.91
C PRO A 63 19.55 -7.34 20.86
N SER A 64 20.49 -8.23 21.23
CA SER A 64 21.50 -8.69 20.27
C SER A 64 20.84 -9.48 19.12
N PRO A 65 21.47 -9.53 17.92
CA PRO A 65 20.95 -10.33 16.80
C PRO A 65 20.67 -11.78 17.17
N GLN A 66 21.52 -12.40 18.01
CA GLN A 66 21.33 -13.77 18.48
C GLN A 66 20.06 -13.92 19.32
N VAL A 67 19.75 -12.94 20.17
CA VAL A 67 18.49 -12.95 20.95
C VAL A 67 17.28 -12.74 20.04
N VAL A 68 17.39 -11.86 19.03
CA VAL A 68 16.32 -11.65 18.04
C VAL A 68 16.01 -12.96 17.32
N ASP A 69 17.04 -13.65 16.83
CA ASP A 69 16.88 -14.92 16.12
C ASP A 69 16.32 -16.03 17.03
N ALA A 70 16.76 -16.10 18.29
CA ALA A 70 16.27 -17.06 19.26
C ALA A 70 14.78 -16.82 19.62
N VAL A 71 14.39 -15.56 19.82
CA VAL A 71 12.99 -15.18 20.08
C VAL A 71 12.12 -15.44 18.85
N ALA A 72 12.64 -15.17 17.65
CA ALA A 72 11.96 -15.46 16.40
C ALA A 72 11.65 -16.97 16.24
N ALA A 73 12.65 -17.81 16.52
CA ALA A 73 12.50 -19.26 16.49
C ALA A 73 11.49 -19.75 17.55
N ALA A 74 11.57 -19.24 18.79
CA ALA A 74 10.66 -19.57 19.88
C ALA A 74 9.21 -19.20 19.60
N LEU A 75 8.99 -18.14 18.83
CA LEU A 75 7.66 -17.66 18.43
C LEU A 75 7.20 -18.17 17.05
N HIS A 76 7.94 -19.10 16.44
CA HIS A 76 7.67 -19.67 15.12
C HIS A 76 7.37 -18.57 14.06
N LEU A 77 8.18 -17.51 14.06
CA LEU A 77 8.01 -16.41 13.13
C LEU A 77 8.42 -16.84 11.72
N ASP A 78 7.65 -16.44 10.72
CA ASP A 78 8.04 -16.52 9.32
C ASP A 78 9.09 -15.45 8.96
N ASP A 79 9.72 -15.56 7.80
CA ASP A 79 10.81 -14.67 7.37
C ASP A 79 10.41 -13.20 7.44
N GLU A 80 9.17 -12.86 7.16
CA GLU A 80 8.65 -11.50 7.15
C GLU A 80 8.44 -10.95 8.56
N ALA A 81 7.94 -11.78 9.45
CA ALA A 81 7.80 -11.45 10.86
C ALA A 81 9.19 -11.33 11.51
N ILE A 82 10.19 -12.13 11.10
CA ILE A 82 11.58 -12.00 11.50
C ILE A 82 12.14 -10.65 11.05
N ASP A 83 11.95 -10.28 9.78
CA ASP A 83 12.42 -8.99 9.27
C ASP A 83 11.71 -7.81 9.96
N HIS A 84 10.44 -7.95 10.28
CA HIS A 84 9.73 -6.94 11.07
C HIS A 84 10.29 -6.84 12.49
N LEU A 85 10.52 -7.97 13.18
CA LEU A 85 11.15 -7.99 14.49
C LEU A 85 12.53 -7.32 14.46
N ARG A 86 13.37 -7.65 13.46
CA ARG A 86 14.68 -7.01 13.28
C ARG A 86 14.58 -5.49 13.08
N ARG A 87 13.56 -5.01 12.34
CA ARG A 87 13.32 -3.56 12.19
C ARG A 87 12.94 -2.90 13.51
N LEU A 88 12.07 -3.55 14.30
CA LEU A 88 11.63 -3.03 15.60
C LEU A 88 12.75 -2.99 16.64
N THR A 89 13.76 -3.86 16.52
CA THR A 89 14.91 -3.96 17.46
C THR A 89 16.08 -3.09 17.08
N ARG A 90 16.07 -2.38 15.95
CA ARG A 90 17.12 -1.42 15.59
C ARG A 90 17.20 -0.29 16.61
N ALA A 91 18.43 0.09 16.96
CA ALA A 91 18.69 1.22 17.86
C ALA A 91 18.02 2.50 17.32
N PRO A 92 17.56 3.42 18.20
CA PRO A 92 16.96 4.69 17.79
C PRO A 92 17.82 5.50 16.80
N GLN A 93 19.14 5.39 16.90
CA GLN A 93 20.11 6.03 16.00
C GLN A 93 20.19 5.36 14.62
N GLU A 94 19.73 4.11 14.51
CA GLU A 94 19.64 3.37 13.24
C GLU A 94 18.24 3.41 12.64
N ARG A 95 17.25 3.92 13.40
CA ARG A 95 15.88 4.13 12.89
C ARG A 95 15.93 5.27 11.90
N ARG A 96 15.75 4.92 10.64
CA ARG A 96 15.62 5.92 9.58
C ARG A 96 14.26 6.59 9.72
N THR A 97 14.25 7.89 9.94
CA THR A 97 13.05 8.70 9.73
C THR A 97 12.84 8.89 8.24
N LEU A 98 11.59 8.97 7.83
CA LEU A 98 11.28 9.30 6.44
C LEU A 98 11.86 10.69 6.11
N PRO A 99 12.61 10.85 5.02
CA PRO A 99 13.17 12.15 4.65
C PRO A 99 12.07 13.16 4.38
N ALA A 100 12.34 14.44 4.61
CA ALA A 100 11.41 15.50 4.21
C ALA A 100 11.15 15.42 2.71
N GLY A 101 9.88 15.48 2.29
CA GLY A 101 9.50 15.33 0.87
C GLY A 101 9.40 13.89 0.38
N HIS A 102 9.31 12.92 1.29
CA HIS A 102 9.13 11.50 0.94
C HIS A 102 7.90 11.21 0.05
N ASP A 103 6.97 12.14 -0.06
CA ASP A 103 5.79 12.05 -0.94
C ASP A 103 6.07 12.52 -2.38
N GLN A 104 7.23 13.12 -2.64
CA GLN A 104 7.58 13.56 -3.99
C GLN A 104 8.07 12.39 -4.82
N VAL A 105 7.43 12.17 -5.97
CA VAL A 105 7.84 11.16 -6.94
C VAL A 105 8.84 11.77 -7.92
N ASN A 106 9.92 11.04 -8.19
CA ASN A 106 10.95 11.46 -9.15
C ASN A 106 10.31 11.72 -10.52
N PRO A 107 10.60 12.87 -11.19
CA PRO A 107 10.06 13.20 -12.50
C PRO A 107 10.32 12.13 -13.58
N GLN A 108 11.45 11.42 -13.51
CA GLN A 108 11.74 10.32 -14.43
C GLN A 108 10.79 9.14 -14.22
N LEU A 109 10.39 8.87 -12.98
CA LEU A 109 9.40 7.83 -12.68
C LEU A 109 7.99 8.22 -13.15
N LEU A 110 7.65 9.52 -13.12
CA LEU A 110 6.39 10.01 -13.70
C LEU A 110 6.38 9.81 -15.23
N GLN A 111 7.47 10.16 -15.92
CA GLN A 111 7.61 9.91 -17.35
C GLN A 111 7.53 8.42 -17.70
N LEU A 112 8.11 7.55 -16.85
CA LEU A 112 8.01 6.11 -17.02
C LEU A 112 6.57 5.62 -16.91
N LEU A 113 5.80 6.10 -15.94
CA LEU A 113 4.39 5.78 -15.80
C LEU A 113 3.58 6.17 -17.04
N ASP A 114 3.83 7.36 -17.58
CA ASP A 114 3.16 7.86 -18.79
C ASP A 114 3.53 7.05 -20.05
N SER A 115 4.73 6.46 -20.08
CA SER A 115 5.20 5.62 -21.19
C SER A 115 4.57 4.22 -21.22
N TRP A 116 3.78 3.85 -20.21
CA TRP A 116 3.09 2.55 -20.09
C TRP A 116 1.58 2.68 -20.27
N PRO A 117 1.08 2.98 -21.48
CA PRO A 117 -0.34 3.21 -21.71
C PRO A 117 -1.20 1.95 -21.51
N ASP A 118 -0.64 0.76 -21.72
CA ASP A 118 -1.35 -0.53 -21.70
C ASP A 118 -1.15 -1.32 -20.41
N THR A 119 -0.43 -0.76 -19.43
CA THR A 119 -0.11 -1.44 -18.18
C THR A 119 -0.49 -0.54 -17.00
N PRO A 120 -1.49 -0.90 -16.18
CA PRO A 120 -1.82 -0.12 -15.00
C PRO A 120 -0.65 -0.08 -14.03
N ALA A 121 -0.17 1.12 -13.70
CA ALA A 121 0.94 1.31 -12.79
C ALA A 121 0.75 2.55 -11.92
N PHE A 122 1.22 2.47 -10.68
CA PHE A 122 1.13 3.56 -9.72
C PHE A 122 2.24 3.47 -8.67
N VAL A 123 2.54 4.59 -8.04
CA VAL A 123 3.52 4.69 -6.96
C VAL A 123 2.79 4.85 -5.63
N VAL A 124 3.18 4.07 -4.63
CA VAL A 124 2.64 4.18 -3.27
C VAL A 124 3.71 4.57 -2.28
N GLY A 125 3.34 5.42 -1.34
CA GLY A 125 4.12 5.77 -0.16
C GLY A 125 3.98 4.77 0.98
N PRO A 126 4.72 4.99 2.09
CA PRO A 126 4.75 4.05 3.22
C PRO A 126 3.41 3.92 3.95
N ALA A 127 2.59 4.96 3.97
CA ALA A 127 1.24 4.93 4.53
C ALA A 127 0.17 4.44 3.52
N LEU A 128 0.59 3.84 2.39
CA LEU A 128 -0.24 3.42 1.27
C LEU A 128 -0.94 4.56 0.54
N ASP A 129 -0.47 5.81 0.69
CA ASP A 129 -0.90 6.92 -0.13
C ASP A 129 -0.47 6.71 -1.58
N ILE A 130 -1.37 6.94 -2.52
CA ILE A 130 -1.08 6.86 -3.95
C ILE A 130 -0.47 8.18 -4.37
N LEU A 131 0.84 8.18 -4.64
CA LEU A 131 1.63 9.38 -4.92
C LEU A 131 1.60 9.76 -6.39
N ALA A 132 1.52 8.77 -7.28
CA ALA A 132 1.41 8.96 -8.72
C ALA A 132 0.79 7.71 -9.37
N TYR A 133 0.17 7.89 -10.52
CA TYR A 133 -0.42 6.79 -11.28
C TYR A 133 -0.55 7.17 -12.77
N ASN A 134 -0.61 6.16 -13.65
CA ASN A 134 -0.93 6.38 -15.04
C ASN A 134 -2.44 6.34 -15.32
N ALA A 135 -2.83 6.76 -16.51
CA ALA A 135 -4.23 6.87 -16.89
C ALA A 135 -4.99 5.52 -16.81
N LEU A 136 -4.34 4.41 -17.13
CA LEU A 136 -4.96 3.09 -17.07
C LEU A 136 -5.18 2.62 -15.63
N ALA A 137 -4.28 2.94 -14.69
CA ALA A 137 -4.48 2.68 -13.28
C ALA A 137 -5.66 3.51 -12.72
N ALA A 138 -5.80 4.78 -13.12
CA ALA A 138 -6.94 5.60 -12.77
C ALA A 138 -8.26 5.02 -13.30
N ALA A 139 -8.28 4.57 -14.56
CA ALA A 139 -9.46 3.95 -15.17
C ALA A 139 -9.84 2.64 -14.47
N LEU A 140 -8.86 1.80 -14.13
CA LEU A 140 -9.07 0.56 -13.37
C LEU A 140 -9.71 0.80 -12.00
N HIS A 141 -9.38 1.91 -11.34
CA HIS A 141 -9.90 2.24 -10.02
C HIS A 141 -11.01 3.30 -10.05
N SER A 142 -11.60 3.55 -11.22
CA SER A 142 -12.64 4.58 -11.41
C SER A 142 -13.94 4.34 -10.64
N GLY A 143 -14.15 3.14 -10.10
CA GLY A 143 -15.30 2.82 -9.25
C GLY A 143 -15.17 3.33 -7.80
N PHE A 144 -13.98 3.71 -7.37
CA PHE A 144 -13.74 4.27 -6.05
C PHE A 144 -14.07 5.76 -6.00
N ARG A 145 -14.51 6.24 -4.85
CA ARG A 145 -14.76 7.67 -4.63
C ARG A 145 -13.49 8.51 -4.76
N ARG A 146 -12.35 7.92 -4.34
CA ARG A 146 -11.02 8.52 -4.43
C ARG A 146 -9.99 7.43 -4.68
N PHE A 147 -9.07 7.69 -5.59
CA PHE A 147 -7.89 6.87 -5.82
C PHE A 147 -6.69 7.56 -5.19
N ASP A 148 -6.64 7.60 -3.85
CA ASP A 148 -5.68 8.39 -3.08
C ASP A 148 -4.95 7.60 -1.97
N ASN A 149 -5.57 6.55 -1.41
CA ASN A 149 -4.94 5.73 -0.37
C ASN A 149 -5.52 4.31 -0.40
N LEU A 150 -4.67 3.29 -0.55
CA LEU A 150 -5.10 1.90 -0.67
C LEU A 150 -5.82 1.39 0.59
N GLY A 151 -5.40 1.85 1.78
CA GLY A 151 -6.07 1.49 3.03
C GLY A 151 -7.51 1.99 3.07
N ARG A 152 -7.73 3.24 2.67
CA ARG A 152 -9.08 3.82 2.57
C ARG A 152 -9.93 3.11 1.55
N MET A 153 -9.36 2.79 0.39
CA MET A 153 -10.06 2.06 -0.67
C MET A 153 -10.51 0.67 -0.23
N VAL A 154 -9.68 -0.04 0.53
CA VAL A 154 -9.99 -1.39 1.01
C VAL A 154 -11.01 -1.37 2.15
N PHE A 155 -10.84 -0.47 3.13
CA PHE A 155 -11.57 -0.56 4.41
C PHE A 155 -12.74 0.42 4.54
N VAL A 156 -12.71 1.55 3.86
CA VAL A 156 -13.65 2.66 4.08
C VAL A 156 -14.53 2.91 2.86
N ASP A 157 -13.99 2.79 1.66
CA ASP A 157 -14.78 2.98 0.44
C ASP A 157 -15.72 1.79 0.22
N PRO A 158 -17.03 2.03 0.04
CA PRO A 158 -17.99 0.95 -0.21
C PRO A 158 -17.63 0.06 -1.40
N ALA A 159 -16.98 0.63 -2.44
CA ALA A 159 -16.54 -0.13 -3.61
C ALA A 159 -15.48 -1.18 -3.29
N GLY A 160 -14.75 -1.06 -2.18
CA GLY A 160 -13.67 -1.97 -1.83
C GLY A 160 -14.12 -3.42 -1.68
N ARG A 161 -15.30 -3.65 -1.09
CA ARG A 161 -15.86 -4.99 -0.90
C ARG A 161 -16.22 -5.67 -2.22
N ASP A 162 -16.73 -4.90 -3.18
CA ASP A 162 -17.14 -5.42 -4.47
C ASP A 162 -15.95 -5.57 -5.43
N PHE A 163 -14.98 -4.66 -5.33
CA PHE A 163 -13.82 -4.62 -6.22
C PHE A 163 -12.82 -5.74 -5.94
N TYR A 164 -12.50 -6.02 -4.67
CA TYR A 164 -11.58 -7.11 -4.28
C TYR A 164 -12.36 -8.39 -4.06
N GLN A 165 -12.31 -9.35 -5.00
CA GLN A 165 -13.02 -10.63 -4.87
C GLN A 165 -12.56 -11.44 -3.64
N ASP A 166 -11.26 -11.37 -3.31
CA ASP A 166 -10.70 -11.87 -2.03
C ASP A 166 -10.40 -10.67 -1.13
N TRP A 167 -11.45 -10.06 -0.60
CA TRP A 167 -11.34 -8.85 0.22
C TRP A 167 -10.53 -9.10 1.51
N GLU A 168 -10.71 -10.25 2.16
CA GLU A 168 -10.00 -10.56 3.41
C GLU A 168 -8.48 -10.57 3.19
N ARG A 169 -8.04 -11.12 2.08
CA ARG A 169 -6.64 -11.14 1.69
C ARG A 169 -6.11 -9.74 1.36
N ALA A 170 -6.89 -8.93 0.64
CA ALA A 170 -6.54 -7.54 0.36
C ALA A 170 -6.41 -6.75 1.66
N ALA A 171 -7.34 -6.92 2.60
CA ALA A 171 -7.34 -6.31 3.92
C ALA A 171 -6.11 -6.70 4.75
N GLN A 172 -5.79 -7.99 4.82
CA GLN A 172 -4.61 -8.50 5.54
C GLN A 172 -3.32 -7.95 4.94
N SER A 173 -3.20 -7.93 3.61
CA SER A 173 -2.02 -7.37 2.91
C SER A 173 -1.85 -5.88 3.21
N CYS A 174 -2.94 -5.12 3.17
CA CYS A 174 -2.94 -3.70 3.45
C CYS A 174 -2.46 -3.39 4.89
N VAL A 175 -2.99 -4.12 5.88
CA VAL A 175 -2.56 -3.98 7.28
C VAL A 175 -1.09 -4.35 7.45
N ALA A 176 -0.62 -5.42 6.80
CA ALA A 176 0.76 -5.85 6.87
C ALA A 176 1.74 -4.79 6.32
N GLU A 177 1.38 -4.13 5.21
CA GLU A 177 2.20 -3.05 4.63
C GLU A 177 2.28 -1.83 5.55
N ILE A 178 1.13 -1.35 6.07
CA ILE A 178 1.11 -0.21 7.00
C ILE A 178 1.93 -0.55 8.26
N ARG A 179 1.83 -1.79 8.73
CA ARG A 179 2.59 -2.25 9.89
C ARG A 179 4.09 -2.31 9.62
N ALA A 180 4.49 -2.77 8.43
CA ALA A 180 5.89 -2.76 8.03
C ALA A 180 6.45 -1.34 7.99
N ALA A 181 5.67 -0.39 7.46
CA ALA A 181 6.03 1.03 7.44
C ALA A 181 6.10 1.63 8.86
N TYR A 182 5.14 1.31 9.73
CA TYR A 182 5.16 1.70 11.14
C TYR A 182 6.40 1.14 11.88
N GLY A 183 6.79 -0.09 11.58
CA GLY A 183 8.03 -0.68 12.12
C GLY A 183 9.30 0.01 11.60
N TYR A 184 9.25 0.60 10.41
CA TYR A 184 10.36 1.38 9.85
C TYR A 184 10.48 2.78 10.48
N ASP A 185 9.37 3.51 10.55
CA ASP A 185 9.28 4.84 11.19
C ASP A 185 8.03 4.93 12.10
N PRO A 186 8.14 4.51 13.38
CA PRO A 186 7.04 4.62 14.33
C PRO A 186 6.66 6.06 14.70
N THR A 187 7.50 7.04 14.32
CA THR A 187 7.30 8.45 14.63
C THR A 187 6.66 9.23 13.48
N SER A 188 6.41 8.58 12.35
CA SER A 188 5.77 9.20 11.19
C SER A 188 4.36 9.66 11.50
N PRO A 189 4.08 10.99 11.47
CA PRO A 189 2.75 11.51 11.72
C PRO A 189 1.72 10.98 10.72
N ARG A 190 2.15 10.78 9.45
CA ARG A 190 1.25 10.31 8.39
C ARG A 190 0.82 8.87 8.61
N ILE A 191 1.74 7.98 9.00
CA ILE A 191 1.39 6.59 9.30
C ILE A 191 0.44 6.54 10.52
N ALA A 192 0.73 7.33 11.56
CA ALA A 192 -0.13 7.41 12.74
C ALA A 192 -1.54 7.91 12.39
N GLU A 193 -1.67 8.96 11.59
CA GLU A 193 -2.95 9.50 11.11
C GLU A 193 -3.75 8.45 10.32
N VAL A 194 -3.10 7.71 9.41
CA VAL A 194 -3.77 6.66 8.63
C VAL A 194 -4.26 5.54 9.54
N VAL A 195 -3.44 5.07 10.46
CA VAL A 195 -3.83 4.03 11.42
C VAL A 195 -4.99 4.47 12.30
N GLU A 196 -4.96 5.70 12.83
CA GLU A 196 -6.03 6.26 13.64
C GLU A 196 -7.34 6.39 12.84
N THR A 197 -7.25 6.96 11.63
CA THR A 197 -8.41 7.13 10.75
C THR A 197 -9.06 5.81 10.37
N LEU A 198 -8.25 4.83 9.94
CA LEU A 198 -8.77 3.52 9.54
C LEU A 198 -9.32 2.74 10.74
N SER A 199 -8.69 2.84 11.91
CA SER A 199 -9.18 2.19 13.14
C SER A 199 -10.51 2.78 13.62
N ALA A 200 -10.70 4.10 13.44
CA ALA A 200 -11.96 4.76 13.82
C ALA A 200 -13.10 4.46 12.82
N GLN A 201 -12.79 4.24 11.54
CA GLN A 201 -13.80 4.08 10.49
C GLN A 201 -14.08 2.62 10.08
N SER A 202 -13.21 1.67 10.45
CA SER A 202 -13.38 0.23 10.16
C SER A 202 -13.05 -0.65 11.36
N PRO A 203 -14.06 -1.29 11.96
CA PRO A 203 -13.85 -2.30 13.00
C PRO A 203 -12.94 -3.44 12.54
N GLU A 204 -13.06 -3.86 11.28
CA GLU A 204 -12.24 -4.93 10.71
C GLU A 204 -10.76 -4.51 10.62
N PHE A 205 -10.47 -3.25 10.26
CA PHE A 205 -9.10 -2.74 10.31
C PHE A 205 -8.57 -2.77 11.74
N ALA A 206 -9.34 -2.25 12.71
CA ALA A 206 -8.94 -2.22 14.12
C ALA A 206 -8.64 -3.63 14.65
N GLU A 207 -9.47 -4.63 14.31
CA GLU A 207 -9.26 -6.02 14.70
C GLU A 207 -8.00 -6.62 14.06
N LEU A 208 -7.81 -6.44 12.74
CA LEU A 208 -6.61 -6.92 12.03
C LEU A 208 -5.34 -6.23 12.55
N TRP A 209 -5.45 -4.93 12.83
CA TRP A 209 -4.34 -4.17 13.42
C TRP A 209 -3.97 -4.69 14.81
N ALA A 210 -4.92 -5.04 15.66
CA ALA A 210 -4.66 -5.59 16.98
C ALA A 210 -4.02 -6.99 16.95
N ARG A 211 -4.26 -7.80 15.91
CA ARG A 211 -3.72 -9.17 15.78
C ARG A 211 -2.22 -9.24 15.47
N HIS A 212 -1.56 -8.13 15.10
CA HIS A 212 -0.13 -8.05 14.80
C HIS A 212 0.36 -9.09 13.76
N ASN A 213 -0.46 -9.50 12.82
CA ASN A 213 -0.07 -10.37 11.74
C ASN A 213 0.73 -9.57 10.69
N VAL A 214 1.99 -9.95 10.49
CA VAL A 214 2.82 -9.47 9.37
C VAL A 214 2.88 -10.61 8.38
N LYS A 215 2.09 -10.51 7.31
CA LYS A 215 2.24 -11.38 6.13
C LYS A 215 2.66 -10.48 4.98
N GLY A 216 3.81 -10.75 4.40
CA GLY A 216 4.33 -9.94 3.35
C GLY A 216 3.80 -10.26 1.96
N LYS A 217 4.36 -9.54 1.02
CA LYS A 217 4.05 -9.65 -0.41
C LYS A 217 4.70 -10.90 -1.00
N THR A 218 3.93 -11.95 -1.16
CA THR A 218 4.29 -12.99 -2.12
C THR A 218 3.81 -12.53 -3.52
N ARG A 219 4.54 -12.85 -4.59
CA ARG A 219 4.03 -12.76 -5.97
C ARG A 219 2.64 -13.37 -6.00
N GLN A 220 1.60 -12.57 -6.19
CA GLN A 220 0.26 -13.05 -6.01
C GLN A 220 -0.64 -12.53 -7.12
N THR A 221 -1.38 -13.45 -7.67
CA THR A 221 -2.55 -13.15 -8.47
C THR A 221 -3.59 -12.45 -7.60
N LYS A 222 -4.09 -11.32 -8.07
CA LYS A 222 -5.26 -10.64 -7.50
C LYS A 222 -6.47 -10.86 -8.39
N TYR A 223 -7.59 -11.13 -7.76
CA TYR A 223 -8.88 -11.23 -8.43
C TYR A 223 -9.68 -9.98 -8.11
N LEU A 224 -9.99 -9.20 -9.14
CA LEU A 224 -10.72 -7.95 -9.04
C LEU A 224 -12.00 -8.03 -9.84
N LYS A 225 -13.00 -7.26 -9.45
CA LYS A 225 -14.26 -7.10 -10.18
C LYS A 225 -14.44 -5.64 -10.54
N HIS A 226 -14.31 -5.33 -11.82
CA HIS A 226 -14.49 -3.98 -12.33
C HIS A 226 -15.90 -3.78 -12.85
N ALA A 227 -16.56 -2.67 -12.51
CA ALA A 227 -17.95 -2.42 -12.82
C ALA A 227 -18.27 -2.41 -14.34
N GLN A 228 -17.30 -2.04 -15.18
CA GLN A 228 -17.51 -1.90 -16.62
C GLN A 228 -16.95 -3.06 -17.45
N VAL A 229 -15.85 -3.68 -17.01
CA VAL A 229 -15.16 -4.72 -17.79
C VAL A 229 -15.15 -6.09 -17.10
N GLY A 230 -15.87 -6.24 -15.98
CA GLY A 230 -16.08 -7.52 -15.32
C GLY A 230 -14.90 -8.01 -14.49
N ASP A 231 -14.75 -9.34 -14.46
CA ASP A 231 -13.76 -10.01 -13.62
C ASP A 231 -12.36 -9.95 -14.23
N LEU A 232 -11.38 -9.62 -13.37
CA LEU A 232 -9.99 -9.44 -13.76
C LEU A 232 -9.11 -10.33 -12.90
N GLN A 233 -8.22 -11.06 -13.54
CA GLN A 233 -7.15 -11.82 -12.89
C GLN A 233 -5.83 -11.13 -13.21
N ILE A 234 -5.22 -10.46 -12.23
CA ILE A 234 -3.99 -9.70 -12.44
C ILE A 234 -2.84 -10.30 -11.63
N GLN A 235 -1.66 -10.26 -12.21
CA GLN A 235 -0.41 -10.44 -11.50
C GLN A 235 0.10 -9.06 -11.10
N PHE A 236 0.43 -8.86 -9.83
CA PHE A 236 1.04 -7.60 -9.43
C PHE A 236 2.50 -7.80 -9.05
N SER A 237 3.32 -6.83 -9.40
CA SER A 237 4.70 -6.71 -8.97
C SER A 237 4.88 -5.38 -8.26
N ALA A 238 5.64 -5.38 -7.17
CA ALA A 238 6.00 -4.16 -6.46
C ALA A 238 7.52 -4.06 -6.43
N PHE A 239 8.02 -2.89 -6.83
CA PHE A 239 9.44 -2.59 -6.91
C PHE A 239 9.77 -1.43 -5.99
N THR A 240 10.80 -1.58 -5.16
CA THR A 240 11.30 -0.47 -4.35
C THR A 240 12.01 0.54 -5.25
N VAL A 241 11.70 1.82 -5.09
CA VAL A 241 12.38 2.90 -5.80
C VAL A 241 13.71 3.18 -5.12
N ASN A 242 14.84 2.97 -5.82
CA ASN A 242 16.19 3.05 -5.20
C ASN A 242 16.48 4.41 -4.55
N GLU A 243 16.10 5.51 -5.19
CA GLU A 243 16.31 6.88 -4.70
C GLU A 243 15.32 7.27 -3.59
N ALA A 244 14.21 6.55 -3.48
CA ALA A 244 13.17 6.72 -2.48
C ALA A 244 12.72 5.35 -1.94
N PRO A 245 13.54 4.65 -1.13
CA PRO A 245 13.32 3.25 -0.73
C PRO A 245 12.06 3.02 0.11
N HIS A 246 11.39 4.09 0.52
CA HIS A 246 10.07 4.09 1.14
C HIS A 246 8.91 4.17 0.14
N GLN A 247 9.20 4.39 -1.15
CA GLN A 247 8.21 4.35 -2.23
C GLN A 247 8.28 3.02 -2.97
N GLN A 248 7.14 2.56 -3.44
CA GLN A 248 7.04 1.36 -4.25
C GLN A 248 6.30 1.65 -5.54
N LEU A 249 6.90 1.27 -6.65
CA LEU A 249 6.23 1.21 -7.94
C LEU A 249 5.46 -0.10 -8.01
N VAL A 250 4.15 -0.02 -8.11
CA VAL A 250 3.23 -1.14 -8.27
C VAL A 250 2.82 -1.25 -9.74
N VAL A 251 2.99 -2.42 -10.32
CA VAL A 251 2.64 -2.72 -11.71
C VAL A 251 1.68 -3.88 -11.76
N TYR A 252 0.58 -3.71 -12.48
CA TYR A 252 -0.42 -4.74 -12.69
C TYR A 252 -0.29 -5.33 -14.09
N GLN A 253 -0.12 -6.64 -14.17
CA GLN A 253 0.06 -7.35 -15.43
C GLN A 253 -1.07 -8.34 -15.67
N ALA A 254 -1.57 -8.35 -16.89
CA ALA A 254 -2.48 -9.37 -17.39
C ALA A 254 -1.68 -10.47 -18.12
N GLU A 255 -2.14 -11.70 -18.03
CA GLU A 255 -1.61 -12.76 -18.88
C GLU A 255 -1.89 -12.43 -20.35
N PRO A 256 -0.92 -12.55 -21.25
CA PRO A 256 -1.13 -12.31 -22.68
C PRO A 256 -2.32 -13.10 -23.24
N ALA A 257 -3.12 -12.48 -24.09
CA ALA A 257 -4.31 -13.03 -24.70
C ALA A 257 -5.42 -13.49 -23.71
N SER A 258 -5.36 -13.05 -22.44
CA SER A 258 -6.40 -13.33 -21.45
C SER A 258 -7.57 -12.36 -21.56
N SER A 259 -8.70 -12.71 -20.90
CA SER A 259 -9.84 -11.78 -20.75
C SER A 259 -9.43 -10.49 -20.03
N THR A 260 -8.50 -10.55 -19.10
CA THR A 260 -7.96 -9.37 -18.41
C THR A 260 -7.16 -8.46 -19.35
N ALA A 261 -6.37 -9.04 -20.27
CA ALA A 261 -5.67 -8.24 -21.29
C ALA A 261 -6.65 -7.54 -22.22
N ALA A 262 -7.73 -8.21 -22.64
CA ALA A 262 -8.80 -7.61 -23.43
C ALA A 262 -9.52 -6.50 -22.65
N ALA A 263 -9.78 -6.69 -21.36
CA ALA A 263 -10.39 -5.68 -20.50
C ALA A 263 -9.49 -4.43 -20.32
N PHE A 264 -8.17 -4.59 -20.20
CA PHE A 264 -7.25 -3.46 -20.18
C PHE A 264 -7.24 -2.68 -21.49
N ALA A 265 -7.26 -3.38 -22.64
CA ALA A 265 -7.38 -2.74 -23.95
C ALA A 265 -8.71 -1.97 -24.10
N GLU A 266 -9.82 -2.51 -23.60
CA GLU A 266 -11.10 -1.82 -23.56
C GLU A 266 -11.06 -0.55 -22.70
N LEU A 267 -10.52 -0.62 -21.48
CA LEU A 267 -10.35 0.55 -20.62
C LEU A 267 -9.46 1.61 -21.28
N ARG A 268 -8.39 1.19 -21.96
CA ARG A 268 -7.50 2.07 -22.72
C ARG A 268 -8.25 2.79 -23.83
N SER A 269 -8.99 2.05 -24.65
CA SER A 269 -9.78 2.65 -25.74
C SER A 269 -10.79 3.70 -25.25
N ARG A 270 -11.38 3.46 -24.07
CA ARG A 270 -12.29 4.44 -23.44
C ARG A 270 -11.59 5.71 -22.97
N ILE A 271 -10.30 5.60 -22.53
CA ILE A 271 -9.49 6.76 -22.19
C ILE A 271 -9.23 7.60 -23.44
N ASP A 272 -8.77 6.96 -24.52
CA ASP A 272 -8.44 7.64 -25.77
C ASP A 272 -9.66 8.36 -26.38
N ASN A 273 -10.83 7.72 -26.35
CA ASN A 273 -12.07 8.31 -26.83
C ASN A 273 -12.45 9.57 -26.02
N ARG A 274 -12.33 9.54 -24.69
CA ARG A 274 -12.64 10.71 -23.85
C ARG A 274 -11.68 11.87 -24.09
N GLN A 275 -10.40 11.58 -24.30
CA GLN A 275 -9.39 12.61 -24.61
C GLN A 275 -9.69 13.25 -25.98
N GLY A 276 -10.01 12.45 -27.00
CA GLY A 276 -10.40 12.96 -28.31
C GLY A 276 -11.65 13.83 -28.28
N GLU A 277 -12.68 13.43 -27.51
CA GLU A 277 -13.89 14.25 -27.32
C GLU A 277 -13.60 15.57 -26.60
N GLN A 278 -12.68 15.56 -25.64
CA GLN A 278 -12.30 16.75 -24.89
C GLN A 278 -11.50 17.72 -25.78
N GLU A 279 -10.54 17.22 -26.54
CA GLU A 279 -9.76 18.00 -27.51
C GLU A 279 -10.68 18.62 -28.59
N GLN A 280 -11.67 17.87 -29.08
CA GLN A 280 -12.64 18.39 -30.04
C GLN A 280 -13.50 19.52 -29.44
N ARG A 281 -14.00 19.37 -28.21
CA ARG A 281 -14.75 20.43 -27.51
C ARG A 281 -13.92 21.68 -27.27
N GLU A 282 -12.66 21.53 -26.88
CA GLU A 282 -11.73 22.66 -26.70
C GLU A 282 -11.42 23.36 -28.05
N ALA A 283 -11.27 22.60 -29.11
CA ALA A 283 -11.09 23.12 -30.45
C ALA A 283 -12.33 23.87 -31.00
N GLU A 284 -13.53 23.36 -30.68
CA GLU A 284 -14.80 24.03 -31.05
C GLU A 284 -15.07 25.27 -30.21
N TRP A 285 -14.61 25.33 -28.96
CA TRP A 285 -14.80 26.46 -28.05
C TRP A 285 -13.69 27.53 -28.15
N SER A 286 -12.81 27.50 -29.13
CA SER A 286 -11.80 28.55 -29.31
C SER A 286 -12.49 29.88 -29.69
N PRO A 287 -12.55 30.90 -28.78
CA PRO A 287 -13.35 32.12 -29.01
C PRO A 287 -12.77 33.04 -30.03
N ASN A 288 -11.72 32.67 -30.76
CA ASN A 288 -11.00 33.52 -31.70
C ASN A 288 -10.86 32.89 -33.11
N ARG A 289 -11.84 32.10 -33.58
CA ARG A 289 -11.93 31.80 -35.01
C ARG A 289 -12.50 33.03 -35.71
N PRO A 290 -11.74 33.70 -36.60
CA PRO A 290 -12.36 34.74 -37.46
C PRO A 290 -13.44 34.08 -38.28
N THR A 291 -14.65 34.57 -38.11
CA THR A 291 -15.76 34.09 -38.91
C THR A 291 -15.40 34.30 -40.39
N THR A 292 -15.82 33.36 -41.25
CA THR A 292 -15.58 33.42 -42.71
C THR A 292 -16.06 34.74 -43.34
N ARG A 293 -16.85 35.55 -42.63
CA ARG A 293 -17.23 36.90 -42.98
C ARG A 293 -16.09 37.93 -42.84
N ASP A 294 -15.25 37.76 -41.85
CA ASP A 294 -14.15 38.74 -41.62
C ASP A 294 -12.97 38.52 -42.59
N ALA A 295 -12.78 37.27 -43.05
CA ALA A 295 -11.78 36.96 -44.11
C ALA A 295 -12.21 37.49 -45.48
N GLN A 296 -13.52 37.55 -45.78
CA GLN A 296 -14.02 38.16 -47.03
C GLN A 296 -14.06 39.69 -46.97
N ALA A 297 -14.15 40.30 -45.80
CA ALA A 297 -14.04 41.77 -45.65
C ALA A 297 -12.60 42.26 -45.84
N ALA A 298 -11.59 41.50 -45.34
CA ALA A 298 -10.19 41.85 -45.51
C ALA A 298 -9.72 41.74 -46.97
N HIS A 299 -10.31 40.84 -47.75
CA HIS A 299 -9.95 40.70 -49.18
C HIS A 299 -10.55 41.79 -50.08
N ARG A 300 -11.63 42.48 -49.68
CA ARG A 300 -12.21 43.59 -50.43
C ARG A 300 -11.52 44.95 -50.22
N HIS A 301 -10.74 45.10 -49.14
CA HIS A 301 -9.99 46.38 -48.91
C HIS A 301 -8.59 46.43 -49.54
N VAL A 302 -8.07 45.29 -50.02
CA VAL A 302 -6.76 45.22 -50.67
C VAL A 302 -6.81 45.47 -52.17
N THR A 303 -8.01 45.33 -52.80
CA THR A 303 -8.17 45.52 -54.26
C THR A 303 -8.62 46.93 -54.67
N SER A 304 -8.88 47.87 -53.74
CA SER A 304 -9.37 49.21 -54.06
C SER A 304 -8.29 50.31 -53.94
N SER A 305 -7.01 49.95 -53.76
CA SER A 305 -5.90 50.96 -53.65
C SER A 305 -4.83 50.80 -54.72
N LYS A 306 -5.22 50.43 -55.93
CA LYS A 306 -4.29 50.48 -57.10
C LYS A 306 -5.04 50.96 -58.30
N ASP A 307 -5.50 52.20 -58.30
CA ASP A 307 -5.79 53.01 -59.44
C ASP A 307 -6.00 54.45 -58.91
N ASP A 308 -4.90 55.19 -58.79
CA ASP A 308 -4.73 56.61 -59.02
C ASP A 308 -3.25 56.97 -59.08
#